data_1d78249df3dcdc39243c8f1590b6cfdd
#
_entry.id   1d78249df3dcdc39243c8f1590b6cfdd
#
_cell.length_a   1.000
_cell.length_b   1.000
_cell.length_c   1.000
_cell.angle_alpha   90.00
_cell.angle_beta   90.00
_cell.angle_gamma   90.00
#
_symmetry.space_group_name_H-M   'P 1'
#
loop_
_entity.id
_entity.type
_entity.pdbx_description
1 polymer ?
#
loop_
_entity_poly.entity_id
_entity_poly.type
_entity_poly.pdbx_seq_one_letter_code
_entity_poly.pdbx_strand_id
1 'polypeptide(L)'
;DPVDPPRRRANQQRGHGTYDNDRPPILGLICRETGEQRYQVCEHADQATCHAFLRTHLPPDVTILYTDEWRAYNRLPFPHATVNHSQHEWARDDDGDGIREVHCNTCEGSGTGLRNFLRTFRGVHKYYLAEYIATYETMQRARIISPAVVYSMTHRRLPHSDYS
;
A
#
# COMPACT_ATOMS: atom_id res chain seq x y z
N ASP A 1 9.78 9.24 23.08
CA ASP A 1 9.18 10.55 23.24
C ASP A 1 8.54 10.62 24.63
N PRO A 2 8.86 11.61 25.49
CA PRO A 2 8.26 11.72 26.82
C PRO A 2 6.77 12.03 26.81
N VAL A 3 6.23 12.57 25.70
CA VAL A 3 4.80 12.88 25.53
C VAL A 3 4.01 11.63 25.07
N ASP A 4 4.66 10.73 24.33
CA ASP A 4 4.06 9.48 23.83
C ASP A 4 5.09 8.35 23.94
N PRO A 5 5.31 7.80 25.12
CA PRO A 5 6.28 6.75 25.33
C PRO A 5 5.84 5.44 24.64
N PRO A 6 6.79 4.60 24.20
CA PRO A 6 6.48 3.33 23.58
C PRO A 6 5.67 2.44 24.52
N ARG A 7 4.61 1.81 24.01
CA ARG A 7 3.79 0.89 24.79
C ARG A 7 4.48 -0.46 24.98
N ARG A 8 4.41 -1.00 26.18
CA ARG A 8 5.00 -2.30 26.51
C ARG A 8 4.30 -3.49 25.87
N ARG A 9 3.04 -3.33 25.44
CA ARG A 9 2.23 -4.37 24.82
C ARG A 9 1.43 -3.80 23.65
N ALA A 10 1.31 -4.57 22.57
CA ALA A 10 0.41 -4.23 21.49
C ALA A 10 -1.03 -4.11 22.01
N ASN A 11 -1.77 -3.13 21.50
CA ASN A 11 -3.18 -3.01 21.78
C ASN A 11 -3.93 -4.23 21.22
N GLN A 12 -4.55 -5.02 22.09
CA GLN A 12 -5.27 -6.25 21.73
C GLN A 12 -6.78 -6.01 21.56
N GLN A 13 -7.24 -4.77 21.60
CA GLN A 13 -8.67 -4.49 21.39
C GLN A 13 -9.08 -4.91 19.99
N ARG A 14 -10.26 -5.54 19.90
CA ARG A 14 -10.89 -5.87 18.62
C ARG A 14 -11.38 -4.59 17.92
N GLY A 15 -11.38 -4.61 16.60
CA GLY A 15 -11.86 -3.51 15.77
C GLY A 15 -10.75 -2.85 14.94
N HIS A 16 -11.15 -1.84 14.18
CA HIS A 16 -10.22 -1.05 13.37
C HIS A 16 -9.26 -0.26 14.25
N GLY A 17 -7.99 -0.22 13.84
CA GLY A 17 -6.99 0.61 14.50
C GLY A 17 -7.23 2.09 14.21
N THR A 18 -6.79 2.93 15.15
CA THR A 18 -6.73 4.39 14.97
C THR A 18 -5.34 4.89 15.33
N TYR A 19 -5.02 6.09 14.89
CA TYR A 19 -3.75 6.72 15.23
C TYR A 19 -3.59 6.88 16.76
N ASP A 20 -4.69 7.20 17.46
CA ASP A 20 -4.69 7.42 18.91
C ASP A 20 -4.47 6.15 19.73
N ASN A 21 -4.90 5.00 19.21
CA ASN A 21 -4.71 3.71 19.88
C ASN A 21 -3.44 2.96 19.45
N ASP A 22 -2.46 3.65 18.82
CA ASP A 22 -1.18 3.13 18.31
C ASP A 22 -1.34 2.03 17.26
N ARG A 23 -2.43 2.07 16.51
CA ARG A 23 -2.69 1.18 15.38
C ARG A 23 -3.15 2.01 14.18
N PRO A 24 -2.30 2.95 13.69
CA PRO A 24 -2.69 3.84 12.61
C PRO A 24 -3.10 3.03 11.38
N PRO A 25 -4.20 3.41 10.74
CA PRO A 25 -4.60 2.81 9.47
C PRO A 25 -3.55 3.07 8.40
N ILE A 26 -3.37 2.11 7.52
CA ILE A 26 -2.52 2.23 6.34
C ILE A 26 -3.40 1.96 5.12
N LEU A 27 -3.57 2.95 4.28
CA LEU A 27 -4.17 2.76 2.96
C LEU A 27 -3.12 2.22 2.01
N GLY A 28 -3.51 1.30 1.14
CA GLY A 28 -2.64 0.69 0.14
C GLY A 28 -3.29 0.66 -1.23
N LEU A 29 -2.50 0.91 -2.26
CA LEU A 29 -2.86 0.83 -3.66
C LEU A 29 -1.79 0.04 -4.41
N ILE A 30 -2.19 -0.84 -5.30
CA ILE A 30 -1.27 -1.59 -6.16
C ILE A 30 -1.76 -1.58 -7.61
N CYS A 31 -0.86 -1.24 -8.52
CA CYS A 31 -1.06 -1.43 -9.94
C CYS A 31 -0.79 -2.91 -10.30
N ARG A 32 -1.78 -3.61 -10.84
CA ARG A 32 -1.64 -5.04 -11.18
C ARG A 32 -0.68 -5.28 -12.34
N GLU A 33 -0.63 -4.36 -13.29
CA GLU A 33 0.20 -4.49 -14.48
C GLU A 33 1.69 -4.30 -14.16
N THR A 34 2.00 -3.28 -13.37
CA THR A 34 3.40 -2.91 -13.07
C THR A 34 3.91 -3.46 -11.76
N GLY A 35 3.03 -3.87 -10.84
CA GLY A 35 3.37 -4.22 -9.47
C GLY A 35 3.72 -3.01 -8.60
N GLU A 36 3.54 -1.79 -9.11
CA GLU A 36 3.82 -0.58 -8.35
C GLU A 36 2.86 -0.44 -7.18
N GLN A 37 3.40 -0.12 -6.01
CA GLN A 37 2.66 -0.04 -4.76
C GLN A 37 2.77 1.37 -4.18
N ARG A 38 1.69 1.83 -3.56
CA ARG A 38 1.63 3.07 -2.79
C ARG A 38 0.93 2.82 -1.47
N TYR A 39 1.48 3.39 -0.41
CA TYR A 39 0.90 3.29 0.92
C TYR A 39 0.89 4.65 1.60
N GLN A 40 -0.07 4.85 2.48
CA GLN A 40 -0.18 6.05 3.28
C GLN A 40 -0.64 5.71 4.69
N VAL A 41 0.11 6.18 5.69
CA VAL A 41 -0.35 6.18 7.08
C VAL A 41 -1.40 7.26 7.26
N CYS A 42 -2.50 6.93 7.89
CA CYS A 42 -3.63 7.83 8.08
C CYS A 42 -3.97 7.97 9.57
N GLU A 43 -4.50 9.11 9.96
CA GLU A 43 -5.09 9.29 11.29
C GLU A 43 -6.43 8.58 11.38
N HIS A 44 -7.24 8.70 10.33
CA HIS A 44 -8.54 8.08 10.21
C HIS A 44 -8.68 7.32 8.90
N ALA A 45 -9.36 6.18 8.97
CA ALA A 45 -9.73 5.40 7.80
C ALA A 45 -11.20 5.72 7.47
N ASP A 46 -11.43 6.83 6.77
CA ASP A 46 -12.73 7.30 6.33
C ASP A 46 -12.79 7.55 4.83
N GLN A 47 -13.97 7.86 4.33
CA GLN A 47 -14.20 8.08 2.91
C GLN A 47 -13.38 9.27 2.37
N ALA A 48 -13.29 10.37 3.11
CA ALA A 48 -12.57 11.56 2.68
C ALA A 48 -11.07 11.28 2.52
N THR A 49 -10.49 10.58 3.48
CA THR A 49 -9.09 10.16 3.46
C THR A 49 -8.81 9.19 2.30
N CYS A 50 -9.70 8.20 2.08
CA CYS A 50 -9.58 7.28 0.94
C CYS A 50 -9.65 8.02 -0.40
N HIS A 51 -10.61 8.92 -0.57
CA HIS A 51 -10.75 9.67 -1.81
C HIS A 51 -9.55 10.59 -2.07
N ALA A 52 -9.01 11.24 -1.03
CA ALA A 52 -7.82 12.07 -1.17
C ALA A 52 -6.60 11.23 -1.58
N PHE A 53 -6.38 10.09 -0.93
CA PHE A 53 -5.31 9.15 -1.27
C PHE A 53 -5.40 8.68 -2.73
N LEU A 54 -6.58 8.24 -3.17
CA LEU A 54 -6.79 7.76 -4.53
C LEU A 54 -6.57 8.87 -5.57
N ARG A 55 -7.08 10.08 -5.33
CA ARG A 55 -6.85 11.23 -6.24
C ARG A 55 -5.37 11.60 -6.36
N THR A 56 -4.59 11.41 -5.30
CA THR A 56 -3.16 11.73 -5.29
C THR A 56 -2.35 10.72 -6.09
N HIS A 57 -2.77 9.45 -6.10
CA HIS A 57 -1.96 8.35 -6.61
C HIS A 57 -2.48 7.70 -7.89
N LEU A 58 -3.76 7.88 -8.22
CA LEU A 58 -4.32 7.36 -9.46
C LEU A 58 -4.17 8.37 -10.59
N PRO A 59 -3.76 7.92 -11.78
CA PRO A 59 -3.79 8.76 -12.97
C PRO A 59 -5.24 9.07 -13.36
N PRO A 60 -5.49 10.21 -14.07
CA PRO A 60 -6.83 10.60 -14.48
C PRO A 60 -7.52 9.59 -15.42
N ASP A 61 -6.73 8.82 -16.14
CA ASP A 61 -7.12 7.82 -17.14
C ASP A 61 -7.13 6.39 -16.61
N VAL A 62 -7.19 6.23 -15.28
CA VAL A 62 -7.30 4.89 -14.68
C VAL A 62 -8.49 4.12 -15.28
N THR A 63 -8.22 2.91 -15.77
CA THR A 63 -9.23 2.10 -16.47
C THR A 63 -10.28 1.59 -15.49
N ILE A 64 -9.86 1.00 -14.38
CA ILE A 64 -10.76 0.47 -13.36
C ILE A 64 -10.03 0.28 -12.03
N LEU A 65 -10.75 0.49 -10.93
CA LEU A 65 -10.29 0.23 -9.57
C LEU A 65 -11.05 -0.96 -9.00
N TYR A 66 -10.33 -1.90 -8.37
CA TYR A 66 -10.93 -3.04 -7.69
C TYR A 66 -10.74 -2.90 -6.18
N THR A 67 -11.83 -3.04 -5.42
CA THR A 67 -11.81 -2.97 -3.95
C THR A 67 -12.72 -4.04 -3.33
N ASP A 68 -12.70 -4.14 -2.00
CA ASP A 68 -13.73 -4.82 -1.23
C ASP A 68 -14.97 -3.93 -1.01
N GLU A 69 -15.95 -4.44 -0.28
CA GLU A 69 -17.21 -3.76 0.05
C GLU A 69 -17.10 -2.72 1.16
N TRP A 70 -15.91 -2.29 1.54
CA TRP A 70 -15.78 -1.31 2.61
C TRP A 70 -16.41 0.04 2.25
N ARG A 71 -17.24 0.58 3.16
CA ARG A 71 -18.05 1.78 2.90
C ARG A 71 -17.26 3.03 2.52
N ALA A 72 -15.99 3.12 2.89
CA ALA A 72 -15.13 4.25 2.50
C ALA A 72 -14.89 4.33 0.99
N TYR A 73 -15.11 3.24 0.25
CA TYR A 73 -15.03 3.20 -1.21
C TYR A 73 -16.33 3.59 -1.93
N ASN A 74 -17.39 3.91 -1.19
CA ASN A 74 -18.63 4.35 -1.81
C ASN A 74 -18.44 5.67 -2.57
N ARG A 75 -19.11 5.77 -3.74
CA ARG A 75 -19.11 6.99 -4.58
C ARG A 75 -17.71 7.46 -4.99
N LEU A 76 -16.80 6.52 -5.26
CA LEU A 76 -15.52 6.87 -5.86
C LEU A 76 -15.71 7.55 -7.21
N PRO A 77 -14.93 8.61 -7.53
CA PRO A 77 -15.02 9.31 -8.81
C PRO A 77 -14.21 8.60 -9.92
N PHE A 78 -14.04 7.30 -9.83
CA PHE A 78 -13.29 6.45 -10.75
C PHE A 78 -14.16 5.25 -11.17
N PRO A 79 -13.92 4.66 -12.36
CA PRO A 79 -14.48 3.35 -12.68
C PRO A 79 -14.13 2.34 -11.60
N HIS A 80 -15.13 1.67 -11.03
CA HIS A 80 -14.95 0.92 -9.81
C HIS A 80 -15.78 -0.37 -9.81
N ALA A 81 -15.14 -1.49 -9.52
CA ALA A 81 -15.80 -2.77 -9.27
C ALA A 81 -15.40 -3.31 -7.89
N THR A 82 -16.36 -3.91 -7.20
CA THR A 82 -16.16 -4.44 -5.84
C THR A 82 -16.43 -5.93 -5.78
N VAL A 83 -15.70 -6.61 -4.93
CA VAL A 83 -16.02 -7.97 -4.47
C VAL A 83 -16.68 -7.91 -3.09
N ASN A 84 -17.62 -8.81 -2.85
CA ASN A 84 -18.35 -8.86 -1.59
C ASN A 84 -17.97 -10.10 -0.77
N HIS A 85 -16.97 -9.92 0.10
CA HIS A 85 -16.49 -11.00 0.98
C HIS A 85 -17.56 -11.46 1.98
N SER A 86 -18.50 -10.61 2.36
CA SER A 86 -19.60 -11.00 3.26
C SER A 86 -20.56 -12.00 2.61
N GLN A 87 -20.60 -12.04 1.28
CA GLN A 87 -21.35 -13.01 0.49
C GLN A 87 -20.49 -14.18 -0.04
N HIS A 88 -19.27 -14.36 0.48
CA HIS A 88 -18.30 -15.35 0.02
C HIS A 88 -17.87 -15.19 -1.44
N GLU A 89 -17.98 -13.97 -1.99
CA GLU A 89 -17.46 -13.65 -3.30
C GLU A 89 -15.99 -13.22 -3.17
N TRP A 90 -15.09 -14.06 -3.65
CA TRP A 90 -13.65 -13.81 -3.60
C TRP A 90 -13.09 -13.27 -4.92
N ALA A 91 -13.74 -13.62 -6.01
CA ALA A 91 -13.39 -13.18 -7.35
C ALA A 91 -14.57 -13.36 -8.28
N ARG A 92 -14.77 -12.45 -9.23
CA ARG A 92 -15.85 -12.45 -10.20
C ARG A 92 -15.32 -12.15 -11.59
N ASP A 93 -15.90 -12.80 -12.59
CA ASP A 93 -15.74 -12.57 -14.00
C ASP A 93 -16.94 -11.69 -14.44
N ASP A 94 -16.69 -10.45 -14.85
CA ASP A 94 -17.75 -9.51 -15.21
C ASP A 94 -18.03 -9.49 -16.71
N ASP A 95 -17.06 -9.90 -17.56
CA ASP A 95 -17.21 -9.89 -19.02
C ASP A 95 -17.46 -11.29 -19.63
N GLY A 96 -17.32 -12.34 -18.84
CA GLY A 96 -17.64 -13.71 -19.26
C GLY A 96 -16.57 -14.37 -20.11
N ASP A 97 -15.34 -13.89 -20.06
CA ASP A 97 -14.21 -14.46 -20.80
C ASP A 97 -13.55 -15.67 -20.10
N GLY A 98 -14.00 -15.99 -18.89
CA GLY A 98 -13.48 -17.08 -18.06
C GLY A 98 -12.36 -16.65 -17.10
N ILE A 99 -11.94 -15.40 -17.14
CA ILE A 99 -10.97 -14.80 -16.23
C ILE A 99 -11.73 -14.09 -15.12
N ARG A 100 -11.36 -14.31 -13.87
CA ARG A 100 -11.96 -13.62 -12.71
C ARG A 100 -11.15 -12.37 -12.37
N GLU A 101 -11.34 -11.30 -13.13
CA GLU A 101 -10.56 -10.06 -13.03
C GLU A 101 -10.95 -9.22 -11.81
N VAL A 102 -12.22 -9.31 -11.33
CA VAL A 102 -12.69 -8.56 -10.17
C VAL A 102 -12.30 -9.29 -8.88
N HIS A 103 -11.22 -8.87 -8.25
CA HIS A 103 -10.75 -9.42 -6.97
C HIS A 103 -9.80 -8.45 -6.24
N CYS A 104 -9.55 -8.67 -4.94
CA CYS A 104 -8.61 -7.89 -4.12
C CYS A 104 -7.34 -8.65 -3.71
N ASN A 105 -7.15 -9.89 -4.18
CA ASN A 105 -6.06 -10.78 -3.76
C ASN A 105 -4.67 -10.14 -3.88
N THR A 106 -4.43 -9.34 -4.94
CA THR A 106 -3.15 -8.66 -5.17
C THR A 106 -2.87 -7.64 -4.07
N CYS A 107 -3.88 -6.86 -3.67
CA CYS A 107 -3.76 -5.88 -2.60
C CYS A 107 -3.59 -6.55 -1.24
N GLU A 108 -4.31 -7.62 -0.96
CA GLU A 108 -4.19 -8.42 0.27
C GLU A 108 -2.80 -9.04 0.40
N GLY A 109 -2.27 -9.61 -0.67
CA GLY A 109 -0.92 -10.16 -0.74
C GLY A 109 0.14 -9.08 -0.48
N SER A 110 -0.02 -7.92 -1.11
CA SER A 110 0.86 -6.76 -0.91
C SER A 110 0.82 -6.25 0.54
N GLY A 111 -0.37 -6.11 1.13
CA GLY A 111 -0.55 -5.75 2.54
C GLY A 111 0.05 -6.79 3.50
N THR A 112 0.02 -8.05 3.14
CA THR A 112 0.68 -9.12 3.90
C THR A 112 2.22 -8.98 3.83
N GLY A 113 2.76 -8.65 2.66
CA GLY A 113 4.17 -8.36 2.47
C GLY A 113 4.64 -7.19 3.36
N LEU A 114 3.89 -6.09 3.36
CA LEU A 114 4.17 -4.95 4.24
C LEU A 114 4.14 -5.34 5.72
N ARG A 115 3.11 -6.06 6.16
CA ARG A 115 3.02 -6.54 7.56
C ARG A 115 4.22 -7.42 7.94
N ASN A 116 4.66 -8.30 7.06
CA ASN A 116 5.81 -9.17 7.31
C ASN A 116 7.11 -8.36 7.38
N PHE A 117 7.29 -7.36 6.54
CA PHE A 117 8.40 -6.43 6.62
C PHE A 117 8.43 -5.70 7.97
N LEU A 118 7.31 -5.11 8.39
CA LEU A 118 7.23 -4.38 9.66
C LEU A 118 7.45 -5.28 10.89
N ARG A 119 7.05 -6.56 10.84
CA ARG A 119 7.26 -7.53 11.92
C ARG A 119 8.73 -7.77 12.24
N THR A 120 9.63 -7.64 11.27
CA THR A 120 11.08 -7.85 11.48
C THR A 120 11.65 -6.87 12.51
N PHE A 121 11.04 -5.70 12.68
CA PHE A 121 11.46 -4.66 13.61
C PHE A 121 10.85 -4.81 15.01
N ARG A 122 10.04 -5.86 15.24
CA ARG A 122 9.41 -6.19 16.54
C ARG A 122 8.56 -5.07 17.14
N GLY A 123 8.16 -4.12 16.33
CA GLY A 123 7.35 -2.94 16.69
C GLY A 123 7.97 -1.67 16.11
N VAL A 124 7.14 -0.90 15.43
CA VAL A 124 7.50 0.39 14.86
C VAL A 124 6.59 1.42 15.52
N HIS A 125 7.19 2.46 16.10
CA HIS A 125 6.43 3.54 16.68
C HIS A 125 5.70 4.31 15.57
N LYS A 126 4.46 4.76 15.84
CA LYS A 126 3.60 5.41 14.84
C LYS A 126 4.25 6.62 14.16
N TYR A 127 5.09 7.38 14.86
CA TYR A 127 5.78 8.55 14.31
C TYR A 127 6.81 8.21 13.23
N TYR A 128 7.38 7.02 13.26
CA TYR A 128 8.36 6.55 12.27
C TYR A 128 7.76 5.61 11.23
N LEU A 129 6.47 5.29 11.34
CA LEU A 129 5.84 4.29 10.49
C LEU A 129 5.86 4.69 9.01
N ALA A 130 5.74 5.99 8.72
CA ALA A 130 5.78 6.50 7.36
C ALA A 130 7.14 6.27 6.68
N GLU A 131 8.25 6.45 7.39
CA GLU A 131 9.61 6.22 6.88
C GLU A 131 9.86 4.73 6.61
N TYR A 132 9.37 3.85 7.49
CA TYR A 132 9.46 2.41 7.26
C TYR A 132 8.65 1.98 6.04
N ILE A 133 7.46 2.55 5.85
CA ILE A 133 6.63 2.29 4.68
C ILE A 133 7.31 2.79 3.40
N ALA A 134 7.87 4.00 3.40
CA ALA A 134 8.62 4.54 2.28
C ALA A 134 9.84 3.66 1.93
N THR A 135 10.51 3.10 2.94
CA THR A 135 11.59 2.13 2.75
C THR A 135 11.06 0.86 2.07
N TYR A 136 9.93 0.33 2.54
CA TYR A 136 9.30 -0.84 1.93
C TYR A 136 8.90 -0.59 0.48
N GLU A 137 8.25 0.54 0.18
CA GLU A 137 7.90 0.91 -1.20
C GLU A 137 9.14 0.99 -2.10
N THR A 138 10.23 1.59 -1.60
CA THR A 138 11.50 1.67 -2.33
C THR A 138 12.07 0.29 -2.63
N MET A 139 12.02 -0.64 -1.66
CA MET A 139 12.44 -2.02 -1.86
C MET A 139 11.58 -2.75 -2.88
N GLN A 140 10.25 -2.56 -2.86
CA GLN A 140 9.36 -3.17 -3.85
C GLN A 140 9.63 -2.60 -5.24
N ARG A 141 9.81 -1.29 -5.35
CA ARG A 141 10.15 -0.62 -6.60
C ARG A 141 11.49 -1.11 -7.17
N ALA A 142 12.49 -1.32 -6.33
CA ALA A 142 13.78 -1.87 -6.74
C ALA A 142 13.67 -3.29 -7.32
N ARG A 143 12.70 -4.11 -6.89
CA ARG A 143 12.43 -5.44 -7.46
C ARG A 143 11.87 -5.39 -8.88
N ILE A 144 11.19 -4.30 -9.23
CA ILE A 144 10.61 -4.08 -10.57
C ILE A 144 11.70 -3.59 -11.54
N ILE A 145 12.77 -2.99 -11.04
CA ILE A 145 13.88 -2.50 -11.84
C ILE A 145 14.63 -3.71 -12.43
N SER A 146 14.77 -3.73 -13.76
CA SER A 146 15.45 -4.83 -14.45
C SER A 146 16.93 -4.94 -14.02
N PRO A 147 17.52 -6.14 -14.04
CA PRO A 147 18.95 -6.33 -13.75
C PRO A 147 19.88 -5.44 -14.59
N ALA A 148 19.50 -5.12 -15.84
CA ALA A 148 20.24 -4.24 -16.72
C ALA A 148 20.32 -2.80 -16.17
N VAL A 149 19.24 -2.29 -15.55
CA VAL A 149 19.22 -0.96 -14.92
C VAL A 149 20.12 -0.96 -13.69
N VAL A 150 20.04 -1.99 -12.85
CA VAL A 150 20.91 -2.13 -11.67
C VAL A 150 22.37 -2.18 -12.11
N TYR A 151 22.69 -2.98 -13.13
CA TYR A 151 24.03 -3.04 -13.69
C TYR A 151 24.52 -1.68 -14.18
N SER A 152 23.70 -0.92 -14.90
CA SER A 152 24.07 0.42 -15.40
C SER A 152 24.31 1.43 -14.28
N MET A 153 23.58 1.32 -13.17
CA MET A 153 23.76 2.20 -11.99
C MET A 153 25.05 1.89 -11.22
N THR A 154 25.41 0.59 -11.12
CA THR A 154 26.63 0.16 -10.39
C THR A 154 27.90 0.34 -11.20
N HIS A 155 27.80 0.43 -12.54
CA HIS A 155 28.94 0.57 -13.44
C HIS A 155 29.09 1.98 -14.04
N ARG A 156 28.38 2.98 -13.54
CA ARG A 156 28.69 4.38 -13.85
C ARG A 156 30.08 4.70 -13.29
N ARG A 157 31.07 4.82 -14.15
CA ARG A 157 32.34 5.45 -13.79
C ARG A 157 32.04 6.86 -13.33
N LEU A 158 32.42 7.18 -12.09
CA LEU A 158 32.48 8.57 -11.67
C LEU A 158 33.44 9.30 -12.64
N PRO A 159 33.08 10.51 -13.11
CA PRO A 159 34.02 11.30 -13.91
C PRO A 159 35.29 11.48 -13.08
N HIS A 160 36.43 11.14 -13.66
CA HIS A 160 37.71 11.47 -13.07
C HIS A 160 37.74 13.00 -12.82
N SER A 161 37.78 13.38 -11.57
CA SER A 161 38.14 14.75 -11.20
C SER A 161 39.64 14.91 -11.51
N ASP A 162 39.97 15.51 -12.64
CA ASP A 162 41.31 15.99 -12.91
C ASP A 162 41.61 17.11 -11.91
N TYR A 163 42.19 16.73 -10.78
CA TYR A 163 42.92 17.70 -9.95
C TYR A 163 44.33 17.82 -10.53
N SER A 164 44.56 18.85 -11.36
CA SER A 164 45.86 19.42 -11.66
C SER A 164 46.14 20.56 -10.69
#